data_290a5412bc04bc44fc73a9dae57c3541
#
_entry.id   290a5412bc04bc44fc73a9dae57c3541
#
_cell.length_a   1.000
_cell.length_b   1.000
_cell.length_c   1.000
_cell.angle_alpha   90.00
_cell.angle_beta   90.00
_cell.angle_gamma   90.00
#
_symmetry.space_group_name_H-M   'P 1'
#
loop_
_entity.id
_entity.type
_entity.pdbx_description
1 polymer ?
#
loop_
_entity_poly.entity_id
_entity_poly.type
_entity_poly.pdbx_seq_one_letter_code
_entity_poly.pdbx_strand_id
1 'polypeptide(L)'
;MQAFDTLYERYKDDAYRLACLITGNRTDGEGLAPGAFVACAQSIGSLKDGSKFRPWLLRTLSRAAWKYCRKARRETPVSEFFEGETGESALSAVLRTDEQRRLYAALDTLDEKRRVTVVLYYFDDRSVKEIAQATGVTEGTVKSRLFSARRHLRQALTDRESRPKEVASHE
;
A
#
# COMPACT_ATOMS: atom_id res chain seq x y z
N MET A 1 7.87 15.39 22.26
CA MET A 1 8.79 14.52 21.54
C MET A 1 8.47 13.05 21.79
N GLN A 2 8.49 12.54 23.01
CA GLN A 2 8.22 11.13 23.33
C GLN A 2 6.92 10.53 22.74
N ALA A 3 5.82 11.27 22.69
CA ALA A 3 4.54 10.76 22.17
C ALA A 3 4.58 10.50 20.66
N PHE A 4 5.28 11.34 19.90
CA PHE A 4 5.42 11.16 18.46
C PHE A 4 6.39 10.00 18.14
N ASP A 5 7.45 9.84 18.92
CA ASP A 5 8.40 8.72 18.76
C ASP A 5 7.67 7.37 18.96
N THR A 6 6.76 7.32 19.94
CA THR A 6 5.91 6.13 20.16
C THR A 6 4.98 5.84 18.97
N LEU A 7 4.38 6.88 18.37
CA LEU A 7 3.54 6.72 17.18
C LEU A 7 4.37 6.30 15.97
N TYR A 8 5.56 6.86 15.81
CA TYR A 8 6.48 6.47 14.75
C TYR A 8 6.85 5.00 14.85
N GLU A 9 7.37 4.56 16.00
CA GLU A 9 7.75 3.15 16.22
C GLU A 9 6.59 2.18 16.01
N ARG A 10 5.38 2.60 16.40
CA ARG A 10 4.18 1.77 16.26
C ARG A 10 3.72 1.59 14.82
N TYR A 11 3.87 2.61 13.97
CA TYR A 11 3.25 2.64 12.64
C TYR A 11 4.25 2.73 11.48
N LYS A 12 5.55 2.81 11.72
CA LYS A 12 6.58 2.90 10.67
C LYS A 12 6.49 1.75 9.68
N ASP A 13 6.28 0.54 10.17
CA ASP A 13 6.21 -0.67 9.35
C ASP A 13 4.95 -0.66 8.45
N ASP A 14 3.80 -0.26 8.98
CA ASP A 14 2.56 -0.12 8.20
C ASP A 14 2.71 0.94 7.10
N ALA A 15 3.31 2.07 7.44
CA ALA A 15 3.55 3.15 6.49
C ALA A 15 4.52 2.72 5.38
N TYR A 16 5.63 2.12 5.76
CA TYR A 16 6.62 1.61 4.81
C TYR A 16 6.02 0.62 3.81
N ARG A 17 5.26 -0.37 4.29
CA ARG A 17 4.59 -1.36 3.44
C ARG A 17 3.63 -0.73 2.47
N LEU A 18 2.79 0.20 2.95
CA LEU A 18 1.84 0.87 2.08
C LEU A 18 2.56 1.67 1.00
N ALA A 19 3.66 2.35 1.33
CA ALA A 19 4.47 3.07 0.36
C ALA A 19 5.01 2.13 -0.72
N CYS A 20 5.65 1.02 -0.33
CA CYS A 20 6.16 0.01 -1.27
C CYS A 20 5.04 -0.58 -2.14
N LEU A 21 3.87 -0.85 -1.57
CA LEU A 21 2.72 -1.37 -2.29
C LEU A 21 2.22 -0.40 -3.38
N ILE A 22 2.24 0.90 -3.11
CA ILE A 22 1.80 1.92 -4.07
C ILE A 22 2.85 2.17 -5.14
N THR A 23 4.12 2.28 -4.75
CA THR A 23 5.22 2.58 -5.68
C THR A 23 5.64 1.37 -6.51
N GLY A 24 5.42 0.17 -6.02
CA GLY A 24 5.85 -1.07 -6.65
C GLY A 24 7.33 -1.39 -6.44
N ASN A 25 8.06 -0.56 -5.67
CA ASN A 25 9.45 -0.84 -5.32
C ASN A 25 9.81 -0.39 -3.90
N ARG A 26 10.89 -0.97 -3.38
CA ARG A 26 11.36 -0.76 -2.02
C ARG A 26 11.99 0.61 -1.81
N THR A 27 12.86 1.01 -2.71
CA THR A 27 13.64 2.25 -2.60
C THR A 27 12.73 3.48 -2.52
N ASP A 28 11.72 3.55 -3.40
CA ASP A 28 10.75 4.62 -3.40
C ASP A 28 9.89 4.60 -2.14
N GLY A 29 9.50 3.40 -1.67
CA GLY A 29 8.75 3.23 -0.43
C GLY A 29 9.52 3.73 0.79
N GLU A 30 10.81 3.42 0.89
CA GLU A 30 11.69 3.88 1.96
C GLU A 30 11.82 5.40 1.97
N GLY A 31 11.87 6.04 0.79
CA GLY A 31 11.95 7.49 0.68
C GLY A 31 10.67 8.23 1.06
N LEU A 32 9.50 7.63 0.84
CA LEU A 32 8.21 8.29 1.03
C LEU A 32 7.66 8.19 2.44
N ALA A 33 7.89 7.09 3.14
CA ALA A 33 7.33 6.85 4.47
C ALA A 33 7.75 7.91 5.51
N PRO A 34 9.05 8.28 5.65
CA PRO A 34 9.48 9.32 6.57
C PRO A 34 8.82 10.68 6.29
N GLY A 35 8.67 11.06 5.02
CA GLY A 35 8.02 12.30 4.62
C GLY A 35 6.56 12.40 5.07
N ALA A 36 5.83 11.29 5.04
CA ALA A 36 4.45 11.25 5.54
C ALA A 36 4.39 11.45 7.06
N PHE A 37 5.33 10.90 7.82
CA PHE A 37 5.42 11.14 9.27
C PHE A 37 5.74 12.60 9.58
N VAL A 38 6.67 13.22 8.86
CA VAL A 38 6.99 14.64 9.01
C VAL A 38 5.76 15.51 8.75
N ALA A 39 5.02 15.23 7.67
CA ALA A 39 3.78 15.96 7.36
C ALA A 39 2.72 15.79 8.45
N CYS A 40 2.57 14.59 9.01
CA CYS A 40 1.69 14.34 10.14
C CYS A 40 2.16 15.05 11.41
N ALA A 41 3.45 15.06 11.72
CA ALA A 41 4.01 15.77 12.86
C ALA A 41 3.72 17.27 12.81
N GLN A 42 3.93 17.88 11.64
CA GLN A 42 3.66 19.32 11.42
C GLN A 42 2.18 19.70 11.59
N SER A 43 1.28 18.75 11.36
CA SER A 43 -0.17 18.97 11.40
C SER A 43 -0.85 18.25 12.56
N ILE A 44 -0.10 17.71 13.52
CA ILE A 44 -0.63 16.86 14.61
C ILE A 44 -1.67 17.58 15.46
N GLY A 45 -1.55 18.89 15.62
CA GLY A 45 -2.52 19.72 16.33
C GLY A 45 -3.91 19.75 15.71
N SER A 46 -4.06 19.39 14.44
CA SER A 46 -5.36 19.27 13.77
C SER A 46 -6.09 17.97 14.08
N LEU A 47 -5.39 16.98 14.63
CA LEU A 47 -5.94 15.67 14.96
C LEU A 47 -6.66 15.72 16.31
N LYS A 48 -7.99 15.78 16.26
CA LYS A 48 -8.83 15.86 17.49
C LYS A 48 -8.94 14.53 18.24
N ASP A 49 -8.75 13.42 17.57
CA ASP A 49 -8.88 12.05 18.10
C ASP A 49 -7.66 11.23 17.74
N GLY A 50 -6.84 10.89 18.75
CA GLY A 50 -5.61 10.12 18.58
C GLY A 50 -5.83 8.72 18.00
N SER A 51 -7.02 8.12 18.19
CA SER A 51 -7.38 6.83 17.58
C SER A 51 -7.41 6.89 16.05
N LYS A 52 -7.56 8.07 15.48
CA LYS A 52 -7.58 8.34 14.04
C LYS A 52 -6.19 8.58 13.44
N PHE A 53 -5.13 8.52 14.23
CA PHE A 53 -3.76 8.78 13.73
C PHE A 53 -3.37 7.80 12.61
N ARG A 54 -3.59 6.50 12.82
CA ARG A 54 -3.25 5.47 11.82
C ARG A 54 -3.96 5.72 10.46
N PRO A 55 -5.29 5.82 10.38
CA PRO A 55 -5.95 6.09 9.10
C PRO A 55 -5.54 7.44 8.51
N TRP A 56 -5.26 8.45 9.32
CA TRP A 56 -4.79 9.74 8.84
C TRP A 56 -3.37 9.68 8.26
N LEU A 57 -2.43 8.97 8.91
CA LEU A 57 -1.09 8.71 8.41
C LEU A 57 -1.13 7.96 7.07
N LEU A 58 -1.88 6.85 6.99
CA LEU A 58 -1.97 6.05 5.79
C LEU A 58 -2.60 6.83 4.63
N ARG A 59 -3.58 7.69 4.89
CA ARG A 59 -4.15 8.60 3.89
C ARG A 59 -3.14 9.63 3.41
N THR A 60 -2.39 10.25 4.31
CA THR A 60 -1.33 11.21 3.96
C THR A 60 -0.28 10.57 3.08
N LEU A 61 0.17 9.37 3.45
CA LEU A 61 1.14 8.58 2.70
C LEU A 61 0.62 8.16 1.31
N SER A 62 -0.62 7.65 1.23
CA SER A 62 -1.22 7.25 -0.06
C SER A 62 -1.24 8.38 -1.06
N ARG A 63 -1.57 9.60 -0.59
CA ARG A 63 -1.58 10.80 -1.42
C ARG A 63 -0.19 11.19 -1.90
N ALA A 64 0.80 11.13 -1.00
CA ALA A 64 2.18 11.42 -1.33
C ALA A 64 2.74 10.40 -2.34
N ALA A 65 2.55 9.12 -2.09
CA ALA A 65 3.00 8.04 -2.95
C ALA A 65 2.33 8.08 -4.34
N TRP A 66 1.02 8.34 -4.39
CA TRP A 66 0.32 8.51 -5.65
C TRP A 66 0.80 9.72 -6.46
N LYS A 67 1.05 10.85 -5.78
CA LYS A 67 1.62 12.04 -6.43
C LYS A 67 3.01 11.76 -6.99
N TYR A 68 3.83 11.02 -6.24
CA TYR A 68 5.14 10.57 -6.67
C TYR A 68 5.07 9.69 -7.93
N CYS A 69 4.27 8.63 -7.92
CA CYS A 69 4.09 7.75 -9.08
C CYS A 69 3.61 8.50 -10.32
N ARG A 70 2.68 9.47 -10.16
CA ARG A 70 2.23 10.30 -11.28
C ARG A 70 3.33 11.17 -11.86
N LYS A 71 4.23 11.70 -11.02
CA LYS A 71 5.36 12.51 -11.47
C LYS A 71 6.36 11.62 -12.20
N ALA A 72 6.77 10.53 -11.60
CA ALA A 72 7.73 9.58 -12.17
C ALA A 72 7.29 9.07 -13.55
N ARG A 73 5.99 8.75 -13.73
CA ARG A 73 5.46 8.35 -15.05
C ARG A 73 5.50 9.42 -16.13
N ARG A 74 5.57 10.69 -15.77
CA ARG A 74 5.71 11.78 -16.74
C ARG A 74 7.16 11.98 -17.17
N GLU A 75 8.09 11.56 -16.33
CA GLU A 75 9.53 11.78 -16.49
C GLU A 75 10.26 10.53 -17.05
N THR A 76 9.63 9.34 -16.98
CA THR A 76 10.23 8.06 -17.41
C THR A 76 9.37 7.37 -18.47
N PRO A 77 9.96 6.87 -19.59
CA PRO A 77 9.24 6.05 -20.56
C PRO A 77 8.66 4.79 -19.91
N VAL A 78 7.46 4.40 -20.32
CA VAL A 78 6.63 3.34 -19.71
C VAL A 78 7.31 1.96 -19.63
N SER A 79 8.34 1.70 -20.44
CA SER A 79 9.03 0.42 -20.53
C SER A 79 10.03 0.13 -19.40
N GLU A 80 10.56 1.15 -18.74
CA GLU A 80 11.60 0.96 -17.71
C GLU A 80 11.06 0.96 -16.28
N PHE A 81 9.77 1.29 -16.08
CA PHE A 81 9.19 1.49 -14.75
C PHE A 81 8.79 0.18 -14.04
N PHE A 82 8.80 -0.97 -14.73
CA PHE A 82 8.20 -2.23 -14.24
C PHE A 82 9.15 -3.41 -14.08
N GLU A 83 10.44 -3.26 -14.30
CA GLU A 83 11.44 -4.31 -14.04
C GLU A 83 12.03 -4.23 -12.62
N GLY A 84 11.34 -3.60 -11.68
CA GLY A 84 11.70 -3.66 -10.27
C GLY A 84 11.40 -5.04 -9.71
N GLU A 85 12.44 -5.71 -9.21
CA GLU A 85 12.36 -6.98 -8.50
C GLU A 85 11.20 -6.96 -7.50
N THR A 86 10.23 -7.82 -7.69
CA THR A 86 9.24 -8.20 -6.69
C THR A 86 9.99 -8.97 -5.59
N GLY A 87 10.73 -8.24 -4.77
CA GLY A 87 11.53 -8.80 -3.69
C GLY A 87 10.64 -9.35 -2.58
N GLU A 88 10.28 -10.61 -2.68
CA GLU A 88 9.59 -11.39 -1.64
C GLU A 88 10.30 -11.32 -0.28
N SER A 89 11.60 -11.04 -0.28
CA SER A 89 12.48 -11.19 0.87
C SER A 89 12.40 -10.06 1.90
N ALA A 90 12.16 -8.81 1.51
CA ALA A 90 12.25 -7.69 2.44
C ALA A 90 10.90 -7.30 3.06
N LEU A 91 9.81 -7.50 2.33
CA LEU A 91 8.45 -7.25 2.84
C LEU A 91 8.06 -8.29 3.89
N SER A 92 8.47 -9.55 3.73
CA SER A 92 8.12 -10.64 4.65
C SER A 92 8.75 -10.49 6.04
N ALA A 93 9.93 -9.88 6.15
CA ALA A 93 10.63 -9.72 7.43
C ALA A 93 9.96 -8.72 8.39
N VAL A 94 9.15 -7.80 7.87
CA VAL A 94 8.55 -6.70 8.64
C VAL A 94 7.08 -6.98 9.01
N LEU A 95 6.47 -8.05 8.47
CA LEU A 95 5.07 -8.38 8.73
C LEU A 95 4.91 -9.11 10.06
N ARG A 96 4.16 -8.48 10.99
CA ARG A 96 3.98 -8.98 12.37
C ARG A 96 3.04 -10.18 12.48
N THR A 97 2.10 -10.35 11.54
CA THR A 97 1.16 -11.47 11.55
C THR A 97 1.13 -12.19 10.21
N ASP A 98 0.85 -13.51 10.23
CA ASP A 98 0.69 -14.30 9.01
C ASP A 98 -0.46 -13.79 8.14
N GLU A 99 -1.50 -13.25 8.74
CA GLU A 99 -2.63 -12.66 8.02
C GLU A 99 -2.22 -11.41 7.23
N GLN A 100 -1.41 -10.53 7.83
CA GLN A 100 -0.85 -9.37 7.12
C GLN A 100 0.03 -9.80 5.95
N ARG A 101 0.91 -10.79 6.15
CA ARG A 101 1.76 -11.33 5.07
C ARG A 101 0.92 -11.85 3.92
N ARG A 102 -0.14 -12.61 4.21
CA ARG A 102 -1.06 -13.15 3.20
C ARG A 102 -1.74 -12.04 2.41
N LEU A 103 -2.25 -11.02 3.10
CA LEU A 103 -2.93 -9.90 2.45
C LEU A 103 -2.00 -9.13 1.52
N TYR A 104 -0.80 -8.76 1.99
CA TYR A 104 0.15 -8.01 1.17
C TYR A 104 0.64 -8.84 -0.01
N ALA A 105 0.95 -10.12 0.19
CA ALA A 105 1.31 -11.01 -0.90
C ALA A 105 0.19 -11.17 -1.94
N ALA A 106 -1.07 -11.16 -1.52
CA ALA A 106 -2.21 -11.17 -2.43
C ALA A 106 -2.34 -9.84 -3.19
N LEU A 107 -2.11 -8.70 -2.54
CA LEU A 107 -2.11 -7.39 -3.19
C LEU A 107 -0.99 -7.24 -4.23
N ASP A 108 0.18 -7.81 -3.98
CA ASP A 108 1.30 -7.81 -4.93
C ASP A 108 1.01 -8.62 -6.20
N THR A 109 0.10 -9.59 -6.16
CA THR A 109 -0.32 -10.34 -7.35
C THR A 109 -1.26 -9.54 -8.27
N LEU A 110 -1.79 -8.40 -7.81
CA LEU A 110 -2.60 -7.52 -8.64
C LEU A 110 -1.72 -6.73 -9.61
N ASP A 111 -2.21 -6.55 -10.86
CA ASP A 111 -1.62 -5.56 -11.72
C ASP A 111 -1.70 -4.16 -11.10
N GLU A 112 -0.82 -3.27 -11.51
CA GLU A 112 -0.70 -1.92 -10.98
C GLU A 112 -2.02 -1.14 -10.98
N LYS A 113 -2.78 -1.20 -12.08
CA LYS A 113 -4.04 -0.45 -12.22
C LYS A 113 -5.09 -0.88 -11.20
N ARG A 114 -5.18 -2.19 -10.94
CA ARG A 114 -6.07 -2.75 -9.92
C ARG A 114 -5.55 -2.46 -8.52
N ARG A 115 -4.24 -2.65 -8.28
CA ARG A 115 -3.58 -2.40 -6.99
C ARG A 115 -3.77 -0.94 -6.55
N VAL A 116 -3.45 0.03 -7.40
CA VAL A 116 -3.66 1.45 -7.14
C VAL A 116 -5.13 1.76 -6.86
N THR A 117 -6.06 1.19 -7.63
CA THR A 117 -7.49 1.40 -7.40
C THR A 117 -7.94 0.88 -6.03
N VAL A 118 -7.47 -0.30 -5.62
CA VAL A 118 -7.74 -0.89 -4.30
C VAL A 118 -7.16 -0.04 -3.18
N VAL A 119 -5.92 0.40 -3.33
CA VAL A 119 -5.25 1.24 -2.33
C VAL A 119 -5.96 2.57 -2.13
N LEU A 120 -6.30 3.26 -3.21
CA LEU A 120 -7.02 4.53 -3.13
C LEU A 120 -8.42 4.37 -2.50
N TYR A 121 -9.09 3.25 -2.76
CA TYR A 121 -10.42 2.99 -2.23
C TYR A 121 -10.39 2.60 -0.74
N TYR A 122 -9.53 1.65 -0.35
CA TYR A 122 -9.54 1.07 1.01
C TYR A 122 -8.60 1.75 2.00
N PHE A 123 -7.51 2.34 1.54
CA PHE A 123 -6.51 2.96 2.42
C PHE A 123 -6.60 4.49 2.42
N ASP A 124 -6.94 5.11 1.28
CA ASP A 124 -7.14 6.56 1.18
C ASP A 124 -8.62 6.98 1.33
N ASP A 125 -9.53 6.00 1.44
CA ASP A 125 -10.97 6.21 1.66
C ASP A 125 -11.61 7.12 0.58
N ARG A 126 -11.15 6.98 -0.66
CA ARG A 126 -11.67 7.75 -1.79
C ARG A 126 -12.93 7.13 -2.37
N SER A 127 -13.85 7.99 -2.74
CA SER A 127 -15.02 7.62 -3.54
C SER A 127 -14.61 7.16 -4.95
N VAL A 128 -15.45 6.37 -5.58
CA VAL A 128 -15.27 5.93 -6.97
C VAL A 128 -15.07 7.11 -7.92
N LYS A 129 -15.80 8.20 -7.70
CA LYS A 129 -15.70 9.44 -8.49
C LYS A 129 -14.33 10.10 -8.34
N GLU A 130 -13.82 10.22 -7.13
CA GLU A 130 -12.49 10.78 -6.87
C GLU A 130 -11.38 9.93 -7.45
N ILE A 131 -11.51 8.59 -7.38
CA ILE A 131 -10.56 7.67 -7.99
C ILE A 131 -10.59 7.82 -9.52
N ALA A 132 -11.76 7.91 -10.12
CA ALA A 132 -11.93 8.12 -11.56
C ALA A 132 -11.22 9.41 -12.01
N GLN A 133 -11.43 10.51 -11.30
CA GLN A 133 -10.77 11.79 -11.56
C GLN A 133 -9.24 11.71 -11.37
N ALA A 134 -8.78 11.07 -10.28
CA ALA A 134 -7.36 10.96 -9.96
C ALA A 134 -6.59 10.09 -10.96
N THR A 135 -7.24 9.03 -11.48
CA THR A 135 -6.61 8.06 -12.40
C THR A 135 -6.90 8.33 -13.88
N GLY A 136 -7.76 9.31 -14.19
CA GLY A 136 -8.11 9.67 -15.57
C GLY A 136 -8.96 8.63 -16.31
N VAL A 137 -9.78 7.86 -15.60
CA VAL A 137 -10.68 6.84 -16.17
C VAL A 137 -12.13 7.09 -15.78
N THR A 138 -13.07 6.36 -16.37
CA THR A 138 -14.49 6.46 -16.02
C THR A 138 -14.80 5.78 -14.68
N GLU A 139 -15.87 6.18 -14.02
CA GLU A 139 -16.36 5.51 -12.81
C GLU A 139 -16.70 4.02 -13.05
N GLY A 140 -17.21 3.69 -14.24
CA GLY A 140 -17.45 2.31 -14.65
C GLY A 140 -16.16 1.48 -14.67
N THR A 141 -15.05 2.06 -15.16
CA THR A 141 -13.74 1.43 -15.16
C THR A 141 -13.24 1.21 -13.74
N VAL A 142 -13.41 2.18 -12.82
CA VAL A 142 -13.03 2.03 -11.40
C VAL A 142 -13.82 0.88 -10.75
N LYS A 143 -15.13 0.85 -10.94
CA LYS A 143 -16.01 -0.23 -10.42
C LYS A 143 -15.59 -1.60 -10.94
N SER A 144 -15.30 -1.72 -12.24
CA SER A 144 -14.82 -2.95 -12.87
C SER A 144 -13.47 -3.41 -12.29
N ARG A 145 -12.52 -2.47 -12.09
CA ARG A 145 -11.22 -2.78 -11.47
C ARG A 145 -11.39 -3.26 -10.03
N LEU A 146 -12.23 -2.59 -9.23
CA LEU A 146 -12.52 -3.01 -7.84
C LEU A 146 -13.17 -4.40 -7.80
N PHE A 147 -14.13 -4.66 -8.67
CA PHE A 147 -14.79 -5.96 -8.76
C PHE A 147 -13.79 -7.07 -9.10
N SER A 148 -13.01 -6.86 -10.16
CA SER A 148 -12.00 -7.81 -10.61
C SER A 148 -10.90 -8.04 -9.56
N ALA A 149 -10.43 -6.97 -8.91
CA ALA A 149 -9.43 -7.06 -7.84
C ALA A 149 -9.96 -7.85 -6.64
N ARG A 150 -11.19 -7.59 -6.18
CA ARG A 150 -11.82 -8.35 -5.08
C ARG A 150 -11.92 -9.84 -5.39
N ARG A 151 -12.30 -10.19 -6.62
CA ARG A 151 -12.36 -11.59 -7.05
C ARG A 151 -10.99 -12.25 -7.01
N HIS A 152 -9.98 -11.56 -7.54
CA HIS A 152 -8.60 -12.05 -7.55
C HIS A 152 -8.02 -12.22 -6.15
N LEU A 153 -8.22 -11.22 -5.28
CA LEU A 153 -7.77 -11.28 -3.88
C LEU A 153 -8.45 -12.41 -3.12
N ARG A 154 -9.75 -12.63 -3.33
CA ARG A 154 -10.47 -13.74 -2.70
C ARG A 154 -9.85 -15.08 -3.10
N GLN A 155 -9.60 -15.30 -4.39
CA GLN A 155 -8.94 -16.52 -4.87
C GLN A 155 -7.56 -16.70 -4.26
N ALA A 156 -6.70 -15.66 -4.32
CA ALA A 156 -5.35 -15.71 -3.79
C ALA A 156 -5.28 -16.00 -2.29
N LEU A 157 -6.25 -15.53 -1.53
CA LEU A 157 -6.34 -15.79 -0.09
C LEU A 157 -6.86 -17.21 0.19
N THR A 158 -7.85 -17.71 -0.58
CA THR A 158 -8.43 -19.05 -0.41
C THR A 158 -7.47 -20.14 -0.86
N ASP A 159 -6.79 -19.97 -2.00
CA ASP A 159 -5.86 -20.98 -2.55
C ASP A 159 -4.65 -21.20 -1.63
N ARG A 160 -4.23 -20.17 -0.88
CA ARG A 160 -3.15 -20.28 0.10
C ARG A 160 -3.59 -20.92 1.42
N GLU A 161 -4.87 -20.87 1.77
CA GLU A 161 -5.42 -21.61 2.91
C GLU A 161 -5.47 -23.12 2.64
N SER A 162 -5.60 -23.52 1.37
CA SER A 162 -5.71 -24.91 0.94
C SER A 162 -4.36 -25.61 0.76
N ARG A 163 -3.23 -24.89 0.85
CA ARG A 163 -1.88 -25.49 0.84
C ARG A 163 -1.48 -25.89 2.25
N PRO A 164 -1.29 -27.20 2.54
CA PRO A 164 -0.72 -27.66 3.81
C PRO A 164 0.67 -27.03 4.00
N LYS A 165 0.99 -26.62 5.23
CA LYS A 165 2.36 -26.28 5.62
C LYS A 165 3.22 -27.51 5.31
N GLU A 166 4.05 -27.45 4.28
CA GLU A 166 5.16 -28.38 4.14
C GLU A 166 6.05 -28.19 5.37
N VAL A 167 5.91 -29.14 6.28
CA VAL A 167 6.79 -29.30 7.42
C VAL A 167 8.15 -29.63 6.82
N ALA A 168 9.09 -28.69 6.88
CA ALA A 168 10.49 -28.94 6.61
C ALA A 168 10.99 -29.93 7.66
N SER A 169 10.89 -31.21 7.35
CA SER A 169 11.64 -32.26 8.04
C SER A 169 13.06 -32.20 7.51
N HIS A 170 13.93 -31.58 8.27
CA HIS A 170 15.36 -31.84 8.16
C HIS A 170 15.73 -32.86 9.23
N GLU A 171 15.96 -34.10 8.77
CA GLU A 171 16.84 -35.03 9.43
C GLU A 171 18.30 -34.62 9.26
#